data_fcf964c3a89795037f5e0f2c23c7045c
#
_entry.id   fcf964c3a89795037f5e0f2c23c7045c
#
_cell.length_a   1.000
_cell.length_b   1.000
_cell.length_c   1.000
_cell.angle_alpha   90.00
_cell.angle_beta   90.00
_cell.angle_gamma   90.00
#
_symmetry.space_group_name_H-M   'P 1'
#
loop_
_entity.id
_entity.type
_entity.pdbx_description
1 polymer ?
#
loop_
_entity_poly.entity_id
_entity_poly.type
_entity_poly.pdbx_seq_one_letter_code
_entity_poly.pdbx_strand_id
1 'polypeptide(L)'
;MSGFFPSLETFAKGTFATAAGLSTLGAGLIYYGQNYLIYPSAFPPGSRTEVARPSDFELPYEDLELKTSDDVTLRCYLLPQKKDVGHGGTYMDIPQSVTEDEFISSRPTVIMFHGNGGNMGHRIPLAGIFYRKMRCNVLMMCYRGYGHSDGSPSEKGKFLRLLTVLDYLTSNPTLKRTSIILYGQSIGGAVAIDLASRNPTKIRALILENTFTSLPSLVPHALPVLGPFSFLCHQKWDSASKIPLIPATTPILMLSGARDEIVPREHMRALWEAVAKRGEKKKPNGSEYKVGLERAKYMEFECGAHNDTCTQPGYWSAIAEFIASLGDSQEKSGSPPRSGL
;
A
#
# COMPACT_ATOMS: atom_id res chain seq x y z
N MET A 1 12.99 51.52 -49.23
CA MET A 1 12.88 51.02 -47.88
C MET A 1 12.31 49.63 -47.97
N SER A 2 13.16 48.60 -48.11
CA SER A 2 12.76 47.18 -48.14
C SER A 2 12.40 46.73 -46.76
N GLY A 3 11.21 46.15 -46.64
CA GLY A 3 10.52 45.82 -45.36
C GLY A 3 11.32 44.99 -44.39
N PHE A 4 11.38 45.46 -43.15
CA PHE A 4 12.01 44.85 -41.97
C PHE A 4 11.16 43.71 -41.40
N PHE A 5 10.08 43.32 -42.08
CA PHE A 5 9.19 42.24 -41.59
C PHE A 5 9.45 40.94 -42.37
N PRO A 6 9.66 39.83 -41.67
CA PRO A 6 9.80 38.54 -42.33
C PRO A 6 8.54 38.21 -43.14
N SER A 7 8.70 37.43 -44.23
CA SER A 7 7.54 36.96 -44.96
C SER A 7 6.60 36.13 -44.05
N LEU A 8 5.32 36.14 -44.37
CA LEU A 8 4.30 35.37 -43.59
C LEU A 8 4.70 33.88 -43.44
N GLU A 9 5.32 33.31 -44.47
CA GLU A 9 5.83 31.96 -44.47
C GLU A 9 7.01 31.77 -43.47
N THR A 10 7.96 32.72 -43.44
CA THR A 10 9.09 32.69 -42.50
C THR A 10 8.61 32.85 -41.07
N PHE A 11 7.63 33.72 -40.85
CA PHE A 11 7.00 33.92 -39.55
C PHE A 11 6.27 32.65 -39.09
N ALA A 12 5.45 32.05 -39.97
CA ALA A 12 4.72 30.78 -39.65
C ALA A 12 5.68 29.63 -39.34
N LYS A 13 6.75 29.46 -40.15
CA LYS A 13 7.78 28.44 -39.90
C LYS A 13 8.51 28.68 -38.56
N GLY A 14 8.86 29.91 -38.25
CA GLY A 14 9.50 30.29 -37.00
C GLY A 14 8.59 30.00 -35.79
N THR A 15 7.33 30.41 -35.88
CA THR A 15 6.34 30.13 -34.81
C THR A 15 6.15 28.63 -34.58
N PHE A 16 6.01 27.87 -35.68
CA PHE A 16 5.87 26.40 -35.58
C PHE A 16 7.11 25.73 -34.97
N ALA A 17 8.31 26.14 -35.41
CA ALA A 17 9.56 25.59 -34.85
C ALA A 17 9.71 25.90 -33.35
N THR A 18 9.38 27.15 -32.96
CA THR A 18 9.39 27.54 -31.54
C THR A 18 8.38 26.75 -30.72
N ALA A 19 7.14 26.62 -31.20
CA ALA A 19 6.10 25.86 -30.54
C ALA A 19 6.50 24.36 -30.40
N ALA A 20 7.04 23.77 -31.46
CA ALA A 20 7.53 22.39 -31.43
C ALA A 20 8.69 22.21 -30.44
N GLY A 21 9.65 23.17 -30.43
CA GLY A 21 10.77 23.16 -29.49
C GLY A 21 10.31 23.25 -28.02
N LEU A 22 9.39 24.18 -27.72
CA LEU A 22 8.82 24.34 -26.38
C LEU A 22 8.01 23.11 -25.95
N SER A 23 7.22 22.52 -26.85
CA SER A 23 6.47 21.30 -26.60
C SER A 23 7.40 20.11 -26.30
N THR A 24 8.47 19.96 -27.07
CA THR A 24 9.47 18.90 -26.85
C THR A 24 10.18 19.10 -25.50
N LEU A 25 10.58 20.33 -25.18
CA LEU A 25 11.17 20.64 -23.88
C LEU A 25 10.20 20.36 -22.74
N GLY A 26 8.95 20.79 -22.85
CA GLY A 26 7.90 20.53 -21.86
C GLY A 26 7.65 19.02 -21.64
N ALA A 27 7.54 18.26 -22.74
CA ALA A 27 7.40 16.81 -22.68
C ALA A 27 8.63 16.15 -22.01
N GLY A 28 9.83 16.61 -22.32
CA GLY A 28 11.06 16.17 -21.68
C GLY A 28 11.08 16.45 -20.18
N LEU A 29 10.69 17.64 -19.76
CA LEU A 29 10.60 18.02 -18.35
C LEU A 29 9.57 17.15 -17.59
N ILE A 30 8.40 16.90 -18.18
CA ILE A 30 7.39 16.01 -17.62
C ILE A 30 7.95 14.59 -17.52
N TYR A 31 8.58 14.08 -18.57
CA TYR A 31 9.09 12.71 -18.62
C TYR A 31 10.20 12.46 -17.59
N TYR A 32 11.18 13.34 -17.49
CA TYR A 32 12.32 13.18 -16.57
C TYR A 32 12.02 13.71 -15.18
N GLY A 33 11.15 14.71 -15.05
CA GLY A 33 10.78 15.34 -13.76
C GLY A 33 9.62 14.66 -13.02
N GLN A 34 8.94 13.67 -13.61
CA GLN A 34 7.71 13.12 -13.05
C GLN A 34 7.86 12.53 -11.64
N ASN A 35 9.03 12.06 -11.25
CA ASN A 35 9.24 11.55 -9.89
C ASN A 35 9.02 12.65 -8.83
N TYR A 36 9.39 13.89 -9.11
CA TYR A 36 9.15 15.03 -8.19
C TYR A 36 7.67 15.40 -8.11
N LEU A 37 6.93 15.22 -9.21
CA LEU A 37 5.48 15.47 -9.25
C LEU A 37 4.68 14.36 -8.57
N ILE A 38 5.07 13.11 -8.83
CA ILE A 38 4.35 11.92 -8.33
C ILE A 38 4.64 11.68 -6.85
N TYR A 39 5.86 11.96 -6.37
CA TYR A 39 6.30 11.62 -5.02
C TYR A 39 6.67 12.86 -4.19
N PRO A 40 5.69 13.60 -3.65
CA PRO A 40 5.93 14.80 -2.85
C PRO A 40 6.45 14.45 -1.45
N SER A 41 7.63 13.82 -1.37
CA SER A 41 8.20 13.28 -0.12
C SER A 41 8.53 14.36 0.93
N ALA A 42 8.65 15.62 0.52
CA ALA A 42 8.86 16.76 1.41
C ALA A 42 7.55 17.43 1.89
N PHE A 43 6.39 16.96 1.39
CA PHE A 43 5.09 17.52 1.76
C PHE A 43 4.32 16.56 2.70
N PRO A 44 3.66 17.10 3.74
CA PRO A 44 3.70 18.48 4.23
C PRO A 44 5.09 18.94 4.67
N PRO A 45 5.35 20.25 4.81
CA PRO A 45 6.64 20.75 5.29
C PRO A 45 7.08 20.04 6.58
N GLY A 46 8.37 19.74 6.70
CA GLY A 46 8.90 18.95 7.82
C GLY A 46 8.93 17.44 7.58
N SER A 47 8.20 16.91 6.59
CA SER A 47 8.07 15.44 6.38
C SER A 47 9.40 14.70 6.16
N ARG A 48 10.47 15.42 5.78
CA ARG A 48 11.82 14.86 5.62
C ARG A 48 12.69 14.96 6.87
N THR A 49 12.31 15.78 7.83
CA THR A 49 13.13 16.10 9.02
C THR A 49 12.46 15.74 10.33
N GLU A 50 11.13 15.71 10.35
CA GLU A 50 10.33 15.49 11.54
C GLU A 50 9.54 14.17 11.39
N VAL A 51 10.04 13.11 12.00
CA VAL A 51 9.39 11.80 12.02
C VAL A 51 9.07 11.47 13.47
N ALA A 52 7.78 11.56 13.84
CA ALA A 52 7.31 11.19 15.16
C ALA A 52 7.70 9.74 15.49
N ARG A 53 7.93 9.45 16.76
CA ARG A 53 8.33 8.12 17.24
C ARG A 53 7.14 7.42 17.91
N PRO A 54 7.07 6.09 17.85
CA PRO A 54 6.02 5.35 18.56
C PRO A 54 6.02 5.59 20.08
N SER A 55 7.19 5.90 20.68
CA SER A 55 7.29 6.29 22.09
C SER A 55 6.49 7.54 22.44
N ASP A 56 6.31 8.49 21.50
CA ASP A 56 5.53 9.71 21.70
C ASP A 56 4.03 9.41 21.83
N PHE A 57 3.63 8.18 21.50
CA PHE A 57 2.27 7.62 21.59
C PHE A 57 2.18 6.46 22.58
N GLU A 58 3.16 6.34 23.49
CA GLU A 58 3.25 5.26 24.48
C GLU A 58 3.22 3.85 23.85
N LEU A 59 3.83 3.70 22.67
CA LEU A 59 3.96 2.42 22.01
C LEU A 59 5.41 1.93 22.10
N PRO A 60 5.64 0.68 22.55
CA PRO A 60 6.97 0.11 22.51
C PRO A 60 7.37 -0.19 21.06
N TYR A 61 8.64 0.04 20.71
CA TYR A 61 9.11 -0.19 19.37
C TYR A 61 10.62 -0.43 19.32
N GLU A 62 11.06 -0.99 18.20
CA GLU A 62 12.43 -1.07 17.75
C GLU A 62 12.62 -0.14 16.55
N ASP A 63 13.66 0.70 16.58
CA ASP A 63 14.06 1.55 15.46
C ASP A 63 15.01 0.75 14.57
N LEU A 64 14.58 0.44 13.34
CA LEU A 64 15.30 -0.42 12.43
C LEU A 64 15.88 0.37 11.26
N GLU A 65 17.13 0.06 10.94
CA GLU A 65 17.82 0.47 9.72
C GLU A 65 18.02 -0.75 8.81
N LEU A 66 17.23 -0.83 7.74
CA LEU A 66 17.33 -1.94 6.82
C LEU A 66 18.07 -1.51 5.55
N LYS A 67 19.20 -2.16 5.26
CA LYS A 67 19.98 -1.91 4.05
C LYS A 67 19.45 -2.72 2.88
N THR A 68 19.16 -2.03 1.79
CA THR A 68 18.76 -2.64 0.53
C THR A 68 19.96 -3.16 -0.25
N SER A 69 19.74 -4.00 -1.25
CA SER A 69 20.82 -4.53 -2.11
C SER A 69 21.55 -3.45 -2.93
N ASP A 70 20.97 -2.25 -3.07
CA ASP A 70 21.59 -1.07 -3.69
C ASP A 70 22.13 -0.07 -2.65
N ASP A 71 22.46 -0.57 -1.43
CA ASP A 71 23.07 0.15 -0.31
C ASP A 71 22.31 1.40 0.17
N VAL A 72 20.98 1.38 0.05
CA VAL A 72 20.10 2.43 0.56
C VAL A 72 19.55 2.04 1.92
N THR A 73 19.65 2.92 2.91
CA THR A 73 19.10 2.72 4.24
C THR A 73 17.62 3.07 4.28
N LEU A 74 16.78 2.11 4.68
CA LEU A 74 15.37 2.32 4.98
C LEU A 74 15.17 2.42 6.48
N ARG A 75 14.44 3.46 6.90
CA ARG A 75 14.04 3.62 8.30
C ARG A 75 12.70 2.96 8.52
N CYS A 76 12.65 2.09 9.53
CA CYS A 76 11.45 1.34 9.87
C CYS A 76 11.23 1.36 11.38
N TYR A 77 9.97 1.25 11.82
CA TYR A 77 9.61 0.98 13.20
C TYR A 77 8.96 -0.40 13.27
N LEU A 78 9.50 -1.27 14.10
CA LEU A 78 8.88 -2.53 14.45
C LEU A 78 8.26 -2.41 15.85
N LEU A 79 6.98 -2.69 15.95
CA LEU A 79 6.23 -2.76 17.21
C LEU A 79 5.94 -4.24 17.49
N PRO A 80 6.84 -4.98 18.14
CA PRO A 80 6.59 -6.37 18.51
C PRO A 80 5.50 -6.40 19.59
N GLN A 81 4.57 -7.34 19.47
CA GLN A 81 3.47 -7.47 20.40
C GLN A 81 3.98 -7.85 21.78
N LYS A 82 3.33 -7.37 22.83
CA LYS A 82 3.60 -7.72 24.23
C LYS A 82 2.39 -8.39 24.86
N LYS A 83 2.61 -9.25 25.86
CA LYS A 83 1.52 -9.86 26.62
C LYS A 83 0.66 -8.79 27.27
N ASP A 84 1.28 -7.81 27.91
CA ASP A 84 0.62 -6.63 28.44
C ASP A 84 0.84 -5.42 27.51
N VAL A 85 -0.23 -4.82 27.07
CA VAL A 85 -0.23 -3.63 26.22
C VAL A 85 -0.70 -2.36 26.93
N GLY A 86 -0.89 -2.44 28.25
CA GLY A 86 -1.30 -1.30 29.08
C GLY A 86 -2.74 -0.84 28.80
N HIS A 87 -3.01 0.41 29.19
CA HIS A 87 -4.33 1.00 29.05
C HIS A 87 -4.82 1.08 27.61
N GLY A 88 -6.11 0.81 27.40
CA GLY A 88 -6.76 0.90 26.10
C GLY A 88 -6.48 -0.28 25.16
N GLY A 89 -5.70 -1.28 25.57
CA GLY A 89 -5.49 -2.51 24.83
C GLY A 89 -6.61 -3.54 25.01
N THR A 90 -6.78 -4.42 24.03
CA THR A 90 -7.68 -5.57 24.16
C THR A 90 -7.02 -6.58 25.10
N TYR A 91 -7.72 -6.92 26.18
CA TYR A 91 -7.28 -7.95 27.10
C TYR A 91 -7.25 -9.32 26.42
N MET A 92 -6.24 -10.11 26.73
CA MET A 92 -6.13 -11.50 26.33
C MET A 92 -5.73 -12.31 27.56
N ASP A 93 -6.42 -13.42 27.78
CA ASP A 93 -6.01 -14.38 28.80
C ASP A 93 -4.84 -15.21 28.25
N ILE A 94 -3.64 -14.89 28.72
CA ILE A 94 -2.40 -15.48 28.23
C ILE A 94 -1.78 -16.30 29.39
N PRO A 95 -1.59 -17.62 29.23
CA PRO A 95 -0.94 -18.41 30.24
C PRO A 95 0.44 -17.85 30.62
N GLN A 96 0.78 -17.89 31.90
CA GLN A 96 2.09 -17.41 32.39
C GLN A 96 3.26 -18.19 31.78
N SER A 97 3.04 -19.45 31.40
CA SER A 97 4.04 -20.31 30.78
C SER A 97 4.46 -19.87 29.38
N VAL A 98 3.65 -19.05 28.67
CA VAL A 98 3.98 -18.52 27.36
C VAL A 98 5.02 -17.43 27.50
N THR A 99 6.15 -17.54 26.83
CA THR A 99 7.17 -16.51 26.78
C THR A 99 6.74 -15.31 25.91
N GLU A 100 7.42 -14.17 26.00
CA GLU A 100 7.18 -13.01 25.13
C GLU A 100 7.39 -13.38 23.65
N ASP A 101 8.47 -14.10 23.33
CA ASP A 101 8.80 -14.52 21.96
C ASP A 101 7.74 -15.47 21.37
N GLU A 102 7.25 -16.42 22.16
CA GLU A 102 6.15 -17.29 21.76
C GLU A 102 4.87 -16.50 21.52
N PHE A 103 4.60 -15.51 22.39
CA PHE A 103 3.45 -14.65 22.20
C PHE A 103 3.58 -13.80 20.93
N ILE A 104 4.72 -13.12 20.69
CA ILE A 104 5.00 -12.37 19.48
C ILE A 104 4.80 -13.26 18.25
N SER A 105 5.37 -14.45 18.23
CA SER A 105 5.31 -15.37 17.08
C SER A 105 3.91 -15.94 16.83
N SER A 106 3.03 -15.95 17.84
CA SER A 106 1.62 -16.36 17.69
C SER A 106 0.72 -15.28 17.07
N ARG A 107 1.19 -14.02 17.03
CA ARG A 107 0.38 -12.89 16.57
C ARG A 107 0.69 -12.55 15.11
N PRO A 108 -0.30 -12.14 14.31
CA PRO A 108 -0.03 -11.72 12.94
C PRO A 108 0.83 -10.45 12.91
N THR A 109 1.61 -10.30 11.84
CA THR A 109 2.41 -9.09 11.58
C THR A 109 1.78 -8.27 10.45
N VAL A 110 1.39 -7.04 10.76
CA VAL A 110 0.90 -6.08 9.76
C VAL A 110 2.05 -5.23 9.26
N ILE A 111 2.33 -5.29 7.95
CA ILE A 111 3.23 -4.34 7.30
C ILE A 111 2.39 -3.16 6.82
N MET A 112 2.71 -1.95 7.28
CA MET A 112 1.97 -0.74 6.94
C MET A 112 2.69 0.06 5.86
N PHE A 113 2.01 0.29 4.74
CA PHE A 113 2.45 1.12 3.63
C PHE A 113 1.68 2.43 3.64
N HIS A 114 2.37 3.53 3.94
CA HIS A 114 1.74 4.85 4.02
C HIS A 114 1.38 5.41 2.63
N GLY A 115 0.50 6.41 2.61
CA GLY A 115 0.13 7.15 1.40
C GLY A 115 1.28 7.99 0.83
N ASN A 116 1.01 8.70 -0.24
CA ASN A 116 2.05 9.38 -1.03
C ASN A 116 2.69 10.60 -0.34
N GLY A 117 2.00 11.27 0.58
CA GLY A 117 2.54 12.38 1.38
C GLY A 117 2.94 11.96 2.79
N GLY A 118 3.73 12.79 3.45
CA GLY A 118 4.13 12.58 4.84
C GLY A 118 5.22 11.51 5.00
N ASN A 119 5.19 10.87 6.16
CA ASN A 119 6.11 9.79 6.54
C ASN A 119 5.41 8.78 7.46
N MET A 120 6.11 7.72 7.87
CA MET A 120 5.54 6.70 8.76
C MET A 120 5.09 7.25 10.12
N GLY A 121 5.70 8.31 10.62
CA GLY A 121 5.32 8.95 11.90
C GLY A 121 3.87 9.44 11.92
N HIS A 122 3.35 9.94 10.79
CA HIS A 122 1.96 10.35 10.66
C HIS A 122 0.95 9.19 10.75
N ARG A 123 1.41 7.95 10.65
CA ARG A 123 0.58 6.74 10.69
C ARG A 123 0.65 5.98 12.01
N ILE A 124 1.43 6.48 12.99
CA ILE A 124 1.54 5.87 14.32
C ILE A 124 0.17 5.71 15.02
N PRO A 125 -0.77 6.68 14.96
CA PRO A 125 -2.10 6.48 15.55
C PRO A 125 -2.82 5.24 14.99
N LEU A 126 -2.73 4.99 13.67
CA LEU A 126 -3.33 3.81 13.04
C LEU A 126 -2.59 2.52 13.44
N ALA A 127 -1.25 2.58 13.50
CA ALA A 127 -0.43 1.47 13.98
C ALA A 127 -0.79 1.10 15.44
N GLY A 128 -1.07 2.11 16.28
CA GLY A 128 -1.54 1.93 17.65
C GLY A 128 -2.85 1.16 17.74
N ILE A 129 -3.77 1.32 16.77
CA ILE A 129 -5.02 0.55 16.74
C ILE A 129 -4.74 -0.91 16.40
N PHE A 130 -3.93 -1.20 15.38
CA PHE A 130 -3.51 -2.56 15.07
C PHE A 130 -2.80 -3.22 16.26
N TYR A 131 -1.92 -2.48 16.92
CA TYR A 131 -1.14 -2.97 18.05
C TYR A 131 -2.03 -3.23 19.27
N ARG A 132 -2.78 -2.22 19.76
CA ARG A 132 -3.53 -2.31 21.02
C ARG A 132 -4.85 -3.07 20.88
N LYS A 133 -5.62 -2.81 19.80
CA LYS A 133 -6.97 -3.38 19.66
C LYS A 133 -6.98 -4.73 18.97
N MET A 134 -6.16 -4.90 17.94
CA MET A 134 -6.13 -6.15 17.15
C MET A 134 -4.99 -7.08 17.58
N ARG A 135 -4.15 -6.63 18.49
CA ARG A 135 -3.06 -7.42 19.06
C ARG A 135 -2.13 -7.98 17.98
N CYS A 136 -1.78 -7.15 16.99
CA CYS A 136 -0.85 -7.48 15.91
C CYS A 136 0.55 -6.94 16.20
N ASN A 137 1.58 -7.64 15.75
CA ASN A 137 2.87 -7.00 15.53
C ASN A 137 2.69 -6.00 14.37
N VAL A 138 3.38 -4.87 14.41
CA VAL A 138 3.27 -3.86 13.34
C VAL A 138 4.66 -3.48 12.85
N LEU A 139 4.87 -3.54 11.54
CA LEU A 139 6.08 -3.02 10.91
C LEU A 139 5.68 -1.83 10.02
N MET A 140 6.21 -0.66 10.35
CA MET A 140 6.04 0.58 9.62
C MET A 140 7.33 0.92 8.89
N MET A 141 7.25 1.44 7.68
CA MET A 141 8.44 1.84 6.93
C MET A 141 8.27 3.18 6.24
N CYS A 142 9.31 3.98 6.20
CA CYS A 142 9.44 5.09 5.26
C CYS A 142 9.99 4.57 3.93
N TYR A 143 9.32 4.93 2.85
CA TYR A 143 9.85 4.65 1.51
C TYR A 143 11.16 5.43 1.29
N ARG A 144 11.97 4.99 0.32
CA ARG A 144 13.16 5.71 -0.15
C ARG A 144 12.82 7.17 -0.46
N GLY A 145 13.60 8.08 0.07
CA GLY A 145 13.37 9.50 -0.08
C GLY A 145 12.21 10.04 0.75
N TYR A 146 11.60 9.25 1.66
CA TYR A 146 10.59 9.69 2.62
C TYR A 146 11.13 9.61 4.05
N GLY A 147 10.65 10.52 4.93
CA GLY A 147 11.12 10.60 6.30
C GLY A 147 12.66 10.62 6.35
N HIS A 148 13.25 9.79 7.20
CA HIS A 148 14.71 9.67 7.33
C HIS A 148 15.32 8.58 6.43
N SER A 149 14.56 7.95 5.53
CA SER A 149 15.12 6.99 4.57
C SER A 149 15.93 7.69 3.48
N ASP A 150 17.02 7.04 3.05
CA ASP A 150 17.94 7.58 2.04
C ASP A 150 17.34 7.57 0.61
N GLY A 151 18.06 8.24 -0.29
CA GLY A 151 17.86 8.21 -1.74
C GLY A 151 16.63 8.95 -2.23
N SER A 152 16.18 8.65 -3.46
CA SER A 152 15.06 9.32 -4.14
C SER A 152 13.95 8.34 -4.50
N PRO A 153 12.67 8.72 -4.40
CA PRO A 153 11.54 7.81 -4.65
C PRO A 153 11.39 7.48 -6.14
N SER A 154 11.04 6.24 -6.45
CA SER A 154 10.67 5.75 -7.79
C SER A 154 9.98 4.40 -7.68
N GLU A 155 9.16 4.02 -8.67
CA GLU A 155 8.52 2.68 -8.70
C GLU A 155 9.57 1.56 -8.72
N LYS A 156 10.56 1.64 -9.63
CA LYS A 156 11.63 0.63 -9.76
C LYS A 156 12.42 0.46 -8.47
N GLY A 157 12.76 1.55 -7.81
CA GLY A 157 13.46 1.50 -6.55
C GLY A 157 12.62 1.00 -5.35
N LYS A 158 11.29 1.13 -5.36
CA LYS A 158 10.43 0.62 -4.24
C LYS A 158 10.40 -0.90 -4.19
N PHE A 159 10.44 -1.59 -5.32
CA PHE A 159 10.39 -3.06 -5.37
C PHE A 159 11.54 -3.74 -4.61
N LEU A 160 12.80 -3.37 -4.86
CA LEU A 160 13.97 -3.96 -4.20
C LEU A 160 13.92 -3.86 -2.67
N ARG A 161 13.20 -2.88 -2.15
CA ARG A 161 13.11 -2.56 -0.71
C ARG A 161 12.00 -3.28 0.01
N LEU A 162 10.90 -3.54 -0.71
CA LEU A 162 9.81 -4.36 -0.17
C LEU A 162 10.31 -5.79 0.09
N LEU A 163 11.22 -6.27 -0.76
CA LEU A 163 11.92 -7.54 -0.52
C LEU A 163 12.78 -7.47 0.74
N THR A 164 13.54 -6.38 0.95
CA THR A 164 14.37 -6.22 2.16
C THR A 164 13.54 -6.29 3.45
N VAL A 165 12.39 -5.62 3.49
CA VAL A 165 11.48 -5.68 4.64
C VAL A 165 10.90 -7.08 4.82
N LEU A 166 10.49 -7.71 3.73
CA LEU A 166 9.94 -9.06 3.77
C LEU A 166 11.01 -10.09 4.18
N ASP A 167 12.23 -9.95 3.68
CA ASP A 167 13.35 -10.81 4.03
C ASP A 167 13.76 -10.63 5.49
N TYR A 168 13.75 -9.40 6.01
CA TYR A 168 13.95 -9.16 7.44
C TYR A 168 12.92 -9.93 8.28
N LEU A 169 11.62 -9.82 7.97
CA LEU A 169 10.59 -10.53 8.74
C LEU A 169 10.72 -12.05 8.64
N THR A 170 11.02 -12.56 7.45
CA THR A 170 11.12 -14.02 7.22
C THR A 170 12.42 -14.63 7.74
N SER A 171 13.46 -13.82 8.01
CA SER A 171 14.71 -14.26 8.63
C SER A 171 14.74 -14.02 10.14
N ASN A 172 13.93 -13.10 10.68
CA ASN A 172 13.90 -12.80 12.11
C ASN A 172 13.43 -14.04 12.92
N PRO A 173 14.15 -14.50 13.92
CA PRO A 173 13.85 -15.74 14.65
C PRO A 173 12.43 -15.79 15.24
N THR A 174 11.94 -14.68 15.77
CA THR A 174 10.63 -14.56 16.43
C THR A 174 9.51 -14.33 15.42
N LEU A 175 9.75 -13.49 14.39
CA LEU A 175 8.70 -13.05 13.45
C LEU A 175 8.51 -13.96 12.23
N LYS A 176 9.48 -14.80 11.89
CA LYS A 176 9.44 -15.66 10.68
C LYS A 176 8.25 -16.63 10.61
N ARG A 177 7.61 -16.90 11.74
CA ARG A 177 6.42 -17.79 11.83
C ARG A 177 5.11 -17.01 11.81
N THR A 178 5.15 -15.68 11.89
CA THR A 178 3.94 -14.87 11.93
C THR A 178 3.25 -14.81 10.57
N SER A 179 1.93 -14.73 10.58
CA SER A 179 1.15 -14.49 9.37
C SER A 179 1.31 -13.04 8.94
N ILE A 180 1.82 -12.79 7.72
CA ILE A 180 2.07 -11.44 7.21
C ILE A 180 0.82 -10.89 6.53
N ILE A 181 0.31 -9.77 7.04
CA ILE A 181 -0.82 -9.02 6.49
C ILE A 181 -0.27 -7.70 5.94
N LEU A 182 -0.66 -7.32 4.73
CA LEU A 182 -0.30 -6.03 4.15
C LEU A 182 -1.45 -5.05 4.30
N TYR A 183 -1.18 -3.87 4.87
CA TYR A 183 -2.10 -2.74 4.90
C TYR A 183 -1.53 -1.61 4.06
N GLY A 184 -2.30 -1.09 3.11
CA GLY A 184 -1.84 0.00 2.25
C GLY A 184 -2.94 0.97 1.85
N GLN A 185 -2.66 2.27 2.03
CA GLN A 185 -3.52 3.37 1.62
C GLN A 185 -2.97 4.05 0.36
N SER A 186 -3.83 4.37 -0.59
CA SER A 186 -3.45 5.13 -1.79
C SER A 186 -2.31 4.42 -2.53
N ILE A 187 -1.17 5.09 -2.75
CA ILE A 187 0.02 4.45 -3.34
C ILE A 187 0.52 3.28 -2.50
N GLY A 188 0.31 3.30 -1.18
CA GLY A 188 0.63 2.16 -0.32
C GLY A 188 -0.17 0.90 -0.66
N GLY A 189 -1.41 1.06 -1.13
CA GLY A 189 -2.22 -0.05 -1.66
C GLY A 189 -1.61 -0.66 -2.92
N ALA A 190 -1.15 0.18 -3.86
CA ALA A 190 -0.45 -0.29 -5.06
C ALA A 190 0.87 -1.01 -4.71
N VAL A 191 1.59 -0.53 -3.68
CA VAL A 191 2.78 -1.17 -3.11
C VAL A 191 2.44 -2.55 -2.54
N ALA A 192 1.37 -2.66 -1.76
CA ALA A 192 0.91 -3.91 -1.16
C ALA A 192 0.51 -4.95 -2.23
N ILE A 193 -0.21 -4.51 -3.26
CA ILE A 193 -0.61 -5.34 -4.40
C ILE A 193 0.62 -5.86 -5.16
N ASP A 194 1.60 -4.99 -5.45
CA ASP A 194 2.84 -5.39 -6.13
C ASP A 194 3.61 -6.43 -5.31
N LEU A 195 3.79 -6.20 -4.02
CA LEU A 195 4.50 -7.13 -3.14
C LEU A 195 3.79 -8.50 -3.08
N ALA A 196 2.47 -8.51 -2.90
CA ALA A 196 1.69 -9.74 -2.80
C ALA A 196 1.68 -10.52 -4.12
N SER A 197 1.56 -9.85 -5.27
CA SER A 197 1.56 -10.51 -6.59
C SER A 197 2.86 -11.24 -6.88
N ARG A 198 3.98 -10.75 -6.34
CA ARG A 198 5.32 -11.35 -6.53
C ARG A 198 5.72 -12.35 -5.44
N ASN A 199 5.05 -12.32 -4.30
CA ASN A 199 5.35 -13.17 -3.15
C ASN A 199 4.08 -13.87 -2.61
N PRO A 200 3.37 -14.61 -3.47
CA PRO A 200 2.03 -15.12 -3.16
C PRO A 200 2.01 -16.11 -1.98
N THR A 201 3.12 -16.78 -1.69
CA THR A 201 3.21 -17.76 -0.61
C THR A 201 3.58 -17.16 0.73
N LYS A 202 4.16 -15.95 0.75
CA LYS A 202 4.62 -15.27 1.97
C LYS A 202 3.53 -14.36 2.57
N ILE A 203 2.55 -13.93 1.77
CA ILE A 203 1.53 -12.96 2.18
C ILE A 203 0.23 -13.68 2.51
N ARG A 204 -0.22 -13.51 3.74
CA ARG A 204 -1.45 -14.13 4.26
C ARG A 204 -2.71 -13.41 3.80
N ALA A 205 -2.71 -12.07 3.80
CA ALA A 205 -3.89 -11.25 3.46
C ALA A 205 -3.50 -9.82 3.09
N LEU A 206 -4.43 -9.10 2.42
CA LEU A 206 -4.31 -7.69 2.09
C LEU A 206 -5.47 -6.88 2.65
N ILE A 207 -5.19 -5.66 3.12
CA ILE A 207 -6.16 -4.63 3.46
C ILE A 207 -5.80 -3.40 2.63
N LEU A 208 -6.68 -3.00 1.72
CA LEU A 208 -6.46 -1.96 0.72
C LEU A 208 -7.43 -0.81 0.96
N GLU A 209 -6.92 0.40 1.13
CA GLU A 209 -7.71 1.61 1.34
C GLU A 209 -7.47 2.62 0.23
N ASN A 210 -8.53 3.13 -0.40
CA ASN A 210 -8.50 4.25 -1.34
C ASN A 210 -7.35 4.19 -2.35
N THR A 211 -7.15 3.04 -3.00
CA THR A 211 -6.07 2.83 -3.96
C THR A 211 -6.57 2.80 -5.41
N PHE A 212 -5.66 2.79 -6.36
CA PHE A 212 -5.94 3.04 -7.76
C PHE A 212 -5.53 1.87 -8.68
N THR A 213 -6.13 1.84 -9.87
CA THR A 213 -5.87 0.84 -10.90
C THR A 213 -4.46 0.98 -11.51
N SER A 214 -4.05 2.23 -11.82
CA SER A 214 -2.70 2.57 -12.26
C SER A 214 -2.47 4.08 -12.11
N LEU A 215 -1.20 4.52 -12.03
CA LEU A 215 -0.89 5.96 -12.01
C LEU A 215 -1.32 6.68 -13.30
N PRO A 216 -1.05 6.16 -14.53
CA PRO A 216 -1.53 6.84 -15.73
C PRO A 216 -3.04 7.07 -15.75
N SER A 217 -3.82 6.13 -15.21
CA SER A 217 -5.29 6.27 -15.11
C SER A 217 -5.71 7.26 -14.03
N LEU A 218 -4.89 7.46 -13.00
CA LEU A 218 -5.15 8.39 -11.90
C LEU A 218 -4.79 9.84 -12.28
N VAL A 219 -3.75 10.06 -13.09
CA VAL A 219 -3.24 11.40 -13.45
C VAL A 219 -4.33 12.36 -13.92
N PRO A 220 -5.29 11.99 -14.80
CA PRO A 220 -6.35 12.91 -15.24
C PRO A 220 -7.24 13.42 -14.10
N HIS A 221 -7.38 12.68 -13.02
CA HIS A 221 -8.17 13.06 -11.85
C HIS A 221 -7.34 13.85 -10.82
N ALA A 222 -6.18 13.31 -10.46
CA ALA A 222 -5.32 13.92 -9.43
C ALA A 222 -4.61 15.18 -9.92
N LEU A 223 -4.28 15.26 -11.21
CA LEU A 223 -3.57 16.37 -11.87
C LEU A 223 -4.22 16.68 -13.23
N PRO A 224 -5.42 17.29 -13.28
CA PRO A 224 -6.20 17.46 -14.52
C PRO A 224 -5.43 18.15 -15.66
N VAL A 225 -4.57 19.14 -15.33
CA VAL A 225 -3.74 19.86 -16.32
C VAL A 225 -2.75 18.92 -17.03
N LEU A 226 -2.29 17.87 -16.36
CA LEU A 226 -1.40 16.85 -16.90
C LEU A 226 -2.15 15.67 -17.53
N GLY A 227 -3.47 15.63 -17.41
CA GLY A 227 -4.31 14.55 -17.95
C GLY A 227 -4.01 14.19 -19.41
N PRO A 228 -3.97 15.18 -20.35
CA PRO A 228 -3.62 14.92 -21.75
C PRO A 228 -2.24 14.29 -21.97
N PHE A 229 -1.34 14.44 -21.01
CA PHE A 229 0.04 13.93 -21.04
C PHE A 229 0.23 12.65 -20.21
N SER A 230 -0.84 12.05 -19.69
CA SER A 230 -0.77 10.83 -18.85
C SER A 230 -0.06 9.66 -19.53
N PHE A 231 -0.04 9.61 -20.87
CA PHE A 231 0.71 8.62 -21.65
C PHE A 231 2.23 8.71 -21.48
N LEU A 232 2.77 9.90 -21.10
CA LEU A 232 4.18 10.08 -20.75
C LEU A 232 4.54 9.53 -19.37
N CYS A 233 3.55 9.19 -18.55
CA CYS A 233 3.78 8.62 -17.23
C CYS A 233 4.40 7.21 -17.34
N HIS A 234 5.69 7.10 -17.02
CA HIS A 234 6.39 5.81 -17.03
C HIS A 234 6.38 5.10 -15.68
N GLN A 235 5.99 5.80 -14.61
CA GLN A 235 5.68 5.19 -13.32
C GLN A 235 4.28 4.60 -13.39
N LYS A 236 4.17 3.29 -13.49
CA LYS A 236 2.87 2.67 -13.83
C LYS A 236 2.04 2.33 -12.61
N TRP A 237 2.64 1.70 -11.60
CA TRP A 237 1.91 1.15 -10.44
C TRP A 237 0.63 0.46 -10.88
N ASP A 238 0.75 -0.45 -11.84
CA ASP A 238 -0.37 -1.13 -12.48
C ASP A 238 -0.96 -2.21 -11.55
N SER A 239 -1.79 -1.75 -10.63
CA SER A 239 -2.48 -2.59 -9.66
C SER A 239 -3.50 -3.52 -10.34
N ALA A 240 -4.17 -3.03 -11.38
CA ALA A 240 -5.22 -3.79 -12.06
C ALA A 240 -4.69 -5.06 -12.74
N SER A 241 -3.50 -4.99 -13.34
CA SER A 241 -2.87 -6.16 -13.94
C SER A 241 -2.25 -7.12 -12.92
N LYS A 242 -1.92 -6.64 -11.71
CA LYS A 242 -1.25 -7.42 -10.66
C LYS A 242 -2.22 -8.16 -9.74
N ILE A 243 -3.39 -7.58 -9.44
CA ILE A 243 -4.41 -8.25 -8.60
C ILE A 243 -4.76 -9.67 -9.07
N PRO A 244 -4.97 -9.94 -10.37
CA PRO A 244 -5.27 -11.30 -10.82
C PRO A 244 -4.14 -12.32 -10.59
N LEU A 245 -2.89 -11.86 -10.36
CA LEU A 245 -1.75 -12.71 -10.05
C LEU A 245 -1.71 -13.15 -8.57
N ILE A 246 -2.49 -12.49 -7.72
CA ILE A 246 -2.63 -12.87 -6.30
C ILE A 246 -3.57 -14.07 -6.22
N PRO A 247 -3.20 -15.16 -5.54
CA PRO A 247 -4.05 -16.34 -5.43
C PRO A 247 -5.46 -16.01 -4.91
N ALA A 248 -6.48 -16.66 -5.47
CA ALA A 248 -7.86 -16.49 -5.00
C ALA A 248 -8.04 -16.90 -3.52
N THR A 249 -7.16 -17.78 -3.02
CA THR A 249 -7.12 -18.19 -1.61
C THR A 249 -6.58 -17.12 -0.68
N THR A 250 -5.91 -16.08 -1.18
CA THR A 250 -5.44 -14.95 -0.37
C THR A 250 -6.60 -14.00 -0.08
N PRO A 251 -7.01 -13.83 1.20
CA PRO A 251 -8.07 -12.91 1.57
C PRO A 251 -7.71 -11.45 1.25
N ILE A 252 -8.69 -10.69 0.76
CA ILE A 252 -8.53 -9.25 0.49
C ILE A 252 -9.71 -8.48 1.09
N LEU A 253 -9.42 -7.49 1.92
CA LEU A 253 -10.37 -6.47 2.38
C LEU A 253 -10.11 -5.17 1.62
N MET A 254 -11.14 -4.63 0.98
CA MET A 254 -11.10 -3.36 0.28
C MET A 254 -12.01 -2.35 0.97
N LEU A 255 -11.47 -1.18 1.30
CA LEU A 255 -12.11 -0.10 2.05
C LEU A 255 -12.07 1.17 1.18
N SER A 256 -13.22 1.68 0.77
CA SER A 256 -13.35 2.76 -0.21
C SER A 256 -14.15 3.92 0.36
N GLY A 257 -13.59 5.13 0.31
CA GLY A 257 -14.34 6.36 0.58
C GLY A 257 -15.13 6.78 -0.65
N ALA A 258 -16.45 7.00 -0.49
CA ALA A 258 -17.31 7.41 -1.61
C ALA A 258 -17.09 8.87 -2.03
N ARG A 259 -16.46 9.67 -1.15
CA ARG A 259 -16.12 11.09 -1.37
C ARG A 259 -14.62 11.31 -1.56
N ASP A 260 -13.89 10.28 -1.96
CA ASP A 260 -12.46 10.39 -2.22
C ASP A 260 -12.22 11.35 -3.41
N GLU A 261 -11.60 12.48 -3.11
CA GLU A 261 -11.34 13.58 -4.05
C GLU A 261 -10.02 13.40 -4.82
N ILE A 262 -9.16 12.46 -4.39
CA ILE A 262 -7.85 12.19 -5.00
C ILE A 262 -7.89 10.93 -5.86
N VAL A 263 -8.44 9.86 -5.31
CA VAL A 263 -8.62 8.57 -6.00
C VAL A 263 -10.11 8.29 -6.13
N PRO A 264 -10.75 8.64 -7.25
CA PRO A 264 -12.17 8.39 -7.46
C PRO A 264 -12.53 6.93 -7.19
N ARG A 265 -13.66 6.71 -6.52
CA ARG A 265 -14.15 5.38 -6.11
C ARG A 265 -14.24 4.36 -7.25
N GLU A 266 -14.32 4.84 -8.49
CA GLU A 266 -14.31 4.03 -9.70
C GLU A 266 -13.03 3.17 -9.81
N HIS A 267 -11.90 3.67 -9.32
CA HIS A 267 -10.66 2.89 -9.24
C HIS A 267 -10.80 1.69 -8.30
N MET A 268 -11.35 1.91 -7.10
CA MET A 268 -11.59 0.83 -6.13
C MET A 268 -12.60 -0.19 -6.66
N ARG A 269 -13.65 0.25 -7.35
CA ARG A 269 -14.64 -0.62 -8.00
C ARG A 269 -14.03 -1.44 -9.13
N ALA A 270 -13.20 -0.82 -9.98
CA ALA A 270 -12.48 -1.54 -11.04
C ALA A 270 -11.47 -2.56 -10.48
N LEU A 271 -10.79 -2.24 -9.37
CA LEU A 271 -9.95 -3.21 -8.67
C LEU A 271 -10.77 -4.35 -8.06
N TRP A 272 -11.97 -4.09 -7.54
CA TRP A 272 -12.88 -5.13 -7.06
C TRP A 272 -13.29 -6.10 -8.18
N GLU A 273 -13.57 -5.58 -9.37
CA GLU A 273 -13.82 -6.42 -10.56
C GLU A 273 -12.58 -7.29 -10.91
N ALA A 274 -11.37 -6.74 -10.76
CA ALA A 274 -10.15 -7.51 -10.94
C ALA A 274 -9.97 -8.59 -9.87
N VAL A 275 -10.36 -8.31 -8.60
CA VAL A 275 -10.39 -9.30 -7.52
C VAL A 275 -11.32 -10.46 -7.87
N ALA A 276 -12.48 -10.18 -8.45
CA ALA A 276 -13.44 -11.21 -8.86
C ALA A 276 -12.87 -12.19 -9.90
N LYS A 277 -11.95 -11.74 -10.75
CA LYS A 277 -11.31 -12.56 -11.80
C LYS A 277 -10.19 -13.48 -11.29
N ARG A 278 -9.80 -13.38 -10.02
CA ARG A 278 -8.77 -14.25 -9.45
C ARG A 278 -9.21 -15.70 -9.45
N GLY A 279 -8.35 -16.58 -10.00
CA GLY A 279 -8.60 -18.03 -10.01
C GLY A 279 -9.79 -18.47 -10.87
N GLU A 280 -10.26 -17.64 -11.81
CA GLU A 280 -11.29 -18.03 -12.78
C GLU A 280 -10.84 -19.27 -13.55
N LYS A 281 -11.63 -20.34 -13.43
CA LYS A 281 -11.53 -21.52 -14.28
C LYS A 281 -12.84 -21.64 -15.05
N LYS A 282 -12.78 -21.64 -16.37
CA LYS A 282 -13.94 -21.99 -17.22
C LYS A 282 -14.35 -23.43 -16.90
N LYS A 283 -15.56 -23.62 -16.40
CA LYS A 283 -16.13 -24.97 -16.29
C LYS A 283 -16.47 -25.49 -17.68
N PRO A 284 -16.43 -26.83 -17.90
CA PRO A 284 -16.80 -27.44 -19.19
C PRO A 284 -18.24 -27.09 -19.64
N ASN A 285 -19.13 -26.70 -18.73
CA ASN A 285 -20.53 -26.30 -19.00
C ASN A 285 -20.72 -24.78 -19.21
N GLY A 286 -19.64 -24.01 -19.34
CA GLY A 286 -19.71 -22.55 -19.62
C GLY A 286 -20.11 -21.66 -18.44
N SER A 287 -20.38 -22.20 -17.24
CA SER A 287 -20.68 -21.38 -16.06
C SER A 287 -19.41 -20.84 -15.42
N GLU A 288 -19.34 -19.51 -15.22
CA GLU A 288 -18.23 -18.85 -14.51
C GLU A 288 -18.46 -18.94 -13.00
N TYR A 289 -17.47 -19.49 -12.28
CA TYR A 289 -17.47 -19.49 -10.82
C TYR A 289 -16.43 -18.48 -10.31
N LYS A 290 -16.90 -17.42 -9.63
CA LYS A 290 -16.04 -16.32 -9.15
C LYS A 290 -15.35 -16.67 -7.83
N VAL A 291 -14.42 -17.62 -7.88
CA VAL A 291 -13.60 -18.05 -6.72
C VAL A 291 -12.89 -16.87 -6.04
N GLY A 292 -12.53 -15.85 -6.82
CA GLY A 292 -11.82 -14.67 -6.31
C GLY A 292 -12.56 -13.87 -5.25
N LEU A 293 -13.90 -13.97 -5.18
CA LEU A 293 -14.73 -13.25 -4.19
C LEU A 293 -14.98 -14.01 -2.91
N GLU A 294 -14.77 -15.31 -2.85
CA GLU A 294 -15.07 -16.14 -1.67
C GLU A 294 -14.33 -15.68 -0.40
N ARG A 295 -13.12 -15.14 -0.59
CA ARG A 295 -12.26 -14.63 0.48
C ARG A 295 -11.96 -13.14 0.32
N ALA A 296 -12.90 -12.41 -0.27
CA ALA A 296 -12.76 -10.97 -0.45
C ALA A 296 -13.99 -10.24 0.12
N LYS A 297 -13.77 -9.06 0.68
CA LYS A 297 -14.81 -8.16 1.19
C LYS A 297 -14.55 -6.75 0.66
N TYR A 298 -15.58 -6.10 0.17
CA TYR A 298 -15.56 -4.69 -0.24
C TYR A 298 -16.50 -3.90 0.64
N MET A 299 -16.04 -2.78 1.15
CA MET A 299 -16.87 -1.84 1.91
C MET A 299 -16.67 -0.43 1.37
N GLU A 300 -17.77 0.26 1.14
CA GLU A 300 -17.79 1.65 0.74
C GLU A 300 -18.35 2.50 1.87
N PHE A 301 -17.68 3.61 2.20
CA PHE A 301 -18.04 4.54 3.26
C PHE A 301 -18.54 5.83 2.64
N GLU A 302 -19.85 6.08 2.75
CA GLU A 302 -20.56 7.18 2.07
C GLU A 302 -19.98 8.58 2.37
N CYS A 303 -19.44 8.79 3.56
CA CYS A 303 -18.85 10.07 3.97
C CYS A 303 -17.32 10.07 3.97
N GLY A 304 -16.68 8.95 3.61
CA GLY A 304 -15.22 8.83 3.61
C GLY A 304 -14.58 9.59 2.45
N ALA A 305 -13.62 10.45 2.74
CA ALA A 305 -12.72 11.11 1.81
C ALA A 305 -11.36 10.40 1.76
N HIS A 306 -10.40 10.90 0.96
CA HIS A 306 -9.12 10.21 0.76
C HIS A 306 -8.35 9.92 2.04
N ASN A 307 -8.33 10.88 2.97
CA ASN A 307 -7.51 10.81 4.18
C ASN A 307 -8.30 10.54 5.47
N ASP A 308 -9.62 10.47 5.42
CA ASP A 308 -10.47 10.31 6.59
C ASP A 308 -11.39 9.08 6.56
N THR A 309 -11.31 8.25 5.52
CA THR A 309 -12.06 6.98 5.44
C THR A 309 -11.80 6.11 6.67
N CYS A 310 -10.60 6.13 7.22
CA CYS A 310 -10.26 5.40 8.45
C CYS A 310 -10.95 5.91 9.71
N THR A 311 -11.60 7.08 9.68
CA THR A 311 -12.37 7.64 10.80
C THR A 311 -13.87 7.29 10.73
N GLN A 312 -14.32 6.69 9.63
CA GLN A 312 -15.73 6.39 9.43
C GLN A 312 -16.23 5.26 10.34
N PRO A 313 -17.48 5.35 10.82
CA PRO A 313 -18.07 4.27 11.62
C PRO A 313 -18.00 2.91 10.92
N GLY A 314 -17.60 1.88 11.64
CA GLY A 314 -17.49 0.52 11.12
C GLY A 314 -16.16 0.20 10.41
N TYR A 315 -15.32 1.19 10.09
CA TYR A 315 -14.03 0.95 9.41
C TYR A 315 -13.14 -0.01 10.20
N TRP A 316 -12.85 0.31 11.46
CA TRP A 316 -11.99 -0.52 12.31
C TRP A 316 -12.62 -1.83 12.73
N SER A 317 -13.95 -1.87 12.86
CA SER A 317 -14.68 -3.13 13.11
C SER A 317 -14.51 -4.09 11.94
N ALA A 318 -14.62 -3.60 10.70
CA ALA A 318 -14.43 -4.42 9.50
C ALA A 318 -13.01 -5.01 9.43
N ILE A 319 -11.98 -4.23 9.79
CA ILE A 319 -10.60 -4.71 9.82
C ILE A 319 -10.42 -5.75 10.94
N ALA A 320 -10.98 -5.50 12.13
CA ALA A 320 -10.88 -6.42 13.26
C ALA A 320 -11.53 -7.77 12.95
N GLU A 321 -12.76 -7.76 12.40
CA GLU A 321 -13.46 -8.97 11.93
C GLU A 321 -12.65 -9.71 10.85
N PHE A 322 -12.09 -8.96 9.89
CA PHE A 322 -11.30 -9.56 8.83
C PHE A 322 -10.06 -10.25 9.39
N ILE A 323 -9.29 -9.60 10.28
CA ILE A 323 -8.10 -10.19 10.90
C ILE A 323 -8.48 -11.41 11.75
N ALA A 324 -9.58 -11.36 12.53
CA ALA A 324 -10.05 -12.48 13.31
C ALA A 324 -10.39 -13.69 12.43
N SER A 325 -11.05 -13.47 11.29
CA SER A 325 -11.42 -14.55 10.34
C SER A 325 -10.22 -15.29 9.73
N LEU A 326 -9.02 -14.66 9.75
CA LEU A 326 -7.80 -15.30 9.26
C LEU A 326 -7.30 -16.40 10.21
N GLY A 327 -7.57 -16.28 11.52
CA GLY A 327 -7.23 -17.28 12.53
C GLY A 327 -8.08 -18.56 12.42
N ASP A 328 -9.40 -18.39 12.28
CA ASP A 328 -10.35 -19.52 12.20
C ASP A 328 -10.09 -20.46 11.01
N SER A 329 -9.44 -19.96 9.98
CA SER A 329 -9.12 -20.75 8.79
C SER A 329 -7.97 -21.74 9.01
N GLN A 330 -7.11 -21.53 10.02
CA GLN A 330 -6.00 -22.44 10.35
C GLN A 330 -6.46 -23.62 11.16
N GLU A 331 -7.40 -23.44 12.08
CA GLU A 331 -7.94 -24.53 12.90
C GLU A 331 -8.73 -25.54 12.07
N LYS A 332 -9.46 -25.08 11.05
CA LYS A 332 -10.24 -25.97 10.16
C LYS A 332 -9.40 -26.81 9.20
N SER A 333 -8.16 -26.39 8.88
CA SER A 333 -7.27 -27.13 7.99
C SER A 333 -6.38 -28.14 8.73
N GLY A 334 -6.29 -28.08 10.06
CA GLY A 334 -5.45 -28.92 10.90
C GLY A 334 -6.17 -30.09 11.60
N SER A 335 -7.49 -30.21 11.48
CA SER A 335 -8.21 -31.33 12.10
C SER A 335 -8.15 -32.56 11.18
N PRO A 336 -7.59 -33.70 11.61
CA PRO A 336 -7.66 -34.93 10.85
C PRO A 336 -9.14 -35.36 10.72
N PRO A 337 -9.53 -36.05 9.62
CA PRO A 337 -10.88 -36.53 9.45
C PRO A 337 -11.23 -37.43 10.64
N ARG A 338 -12.32 -37.11 11.35
CA ARG A 338 -12.86 -38.01 12.37
C ARG A 338 -13.16 -39.33 11.69
N SER A 339 -12.35 -40.36 12.01
CA SER A 339 -12.65 -41.74 11.65
C SER A 339 -13.97 -42.10 12.31
N GLY A 340 -15.03 -42.18 11.50
CA GLY A 340 -16.28 -42.76 11.95
C GLY A 340 -16.05 -44.26 12.27
N LEU A 341 -16.40 -44.63 13.47
CA LEU A 341 -16.75 -46.00 13.85
C LEU A 341 -18.23 -46.16 13.64
#